data_4b7fc5fb3009b62bf5ceb2c4d4ea933f
#
_entry.id   4b7fc5fb3009b62bf5ceb2c4d4ea933f
#
_cell.length_a   1.000
_cell.length_b   1.000
_cell.length_c   1.000
_cell.angle_alpha   90.00
_cell.angle_beta   90.00
_cell.angle_gamma   90.00
#
_symmetry.space_group_name_H-M   'P 1'
#
loop_
_entity.id
_entity.type
_entity.pdbx_description
1 polymer ?
#
loop_
_entity_poly.entity_id
_entity_poly.type
_entity_poly.pdbx_seq_one_letter_code
_entity_poly.pdbx_strand_id
1 'polypeptide(L)'
;MPYSNLILTGGINHDFVTASNALAEELLKSNIHSEVYSDLPAGLAELDHRSFDLLTVFALRWRMLDDQKYEPFRAEWAYEIKDEDKKAVMKHLNTGGGLLGLHTAAICFDTWDDWSSILGVKWVWNKTFHPPPKRFQVSV
;
A
#
# COMPACT_ATOMS: atom_id res chain seq x y z
N MET A 1 -23.48 -10.77 0.69
CA MET A 1 -22.44 -11.15 -0.30
C MET A 1 -21.07 -10.88 0.32
N PRO A 2 -20.03 -11.62 -0.04
CA PRO A 2 -18.68 -11.31 0.43
C PRO A 2 -18.19 -9.97 -0.12
N TYR A 3 -17.37 -9.27 0.65
CA TYR A 3 -16.66 -8.08 0.18
C TYR A 3 -15.37 -8.50 -0.52
N SER A 4 -14.98 -7.74 -1.53
CA SER A 4 -13.75 -7.93 -2.32
C SER A 4 -12.68 -6.94 -1.92
N ASN A 5 -11.44 -7.42 -1.75
CA ASN A 5 -10.31 -6.59 -1.37
C ASN A 5 -9.13 -6.85 -2.31
N LEU A 6 -8.52 -5.80 -2.80
CA LEU A 6 -7.25 -5.84 -3.54
C LEU A 6 -6.13 -5.42 -2.59
N ILE A 7 -5.17 -6.30 -2.31
CA ILE A 7 -3.98 -5.99 -1.51
C ILE A 7 -2.79 -5.74 -2.43
N LEU A 8 -2.30 -4.52 -2.46
CA LEU A 8 -1.03 -4.16 -3.08
C LEU A 8 0.08 -4.30 -2.05
N THR A 9 1.10 -5.10 -2.34
CA THR A 9 2.16 -5.44 -1.39
C THR A 9 3.54 -5.47 -2.02
N GLY A 10 4.57 -5.61 -1.21
CA GLY A 10 5.95 -5.74 -1.66
C GLY A 10 6.84 -4.55 -1.37
N GLY A 11 8.12 -4.78 -1.43
CA GLY A 11 9.16 -3.80 -1.10
C GLY A 11 10.30 -4.43 -0.30
N ILE A 12 11.13 -3.57 0.28
CA ILE A 12 12.31 -3.97 1.05
C ILE A 12 12.05 -3.91 2.57
N ASN A 13 12.94 -4.52 3.34
CA ASN A 13 13.04 -4.43 4.81
C ASN A 13 11.91 -5.07 5.62
N HIS A 14 10.88 -5.62 4.99
CA HIS A 14 9.75 -6.28 5.67
C HIS A 14 9.39 -7.58 4.96
N ASP A 15 8.88 -8.54 5.70
CA ASP A 15 8.30 -9.76 5.13
C ASP A 15 6.85 -9.48 4.68
N PHE A 16 6.75 -8.76 3.56
CA PHE A 16 5.48 -8.36 2.98
C PHE A 16 4.62 -9.55 2.56
N VAL A 17 5.22 -10.62 2.06
CA VAL A 17 4.49 -11.79 1.57
C VAL A 17 3.76 -12.47 2.71
N THR A 18 4.46 -12.84 3.77
CA THR A 18 3.86 -13.50 4.94
C THR A 18 2.82 -12.61 5.60
N ALA A 19 3.16 -11.33 5.79
CA ALA A 19 2.26 -10.39 6.46
C ALA A 19 0.98 -10.10 5.66
N SER A 20 1.08 -10.00 4.33
CA SER A 20 -0.10 -9.78 3.47
C SER A 20 -1.01 -11.00 3.42
N ASN A 21 -0.45 -12.20 3.40
CA ASN A 21 -1.23 -13.43 3.48
C ASN A 21 -1.94 -13.57 4.83
N ALA A 22 -1.25 -13.27 5.93
CA ALA A 22 -1.86 -13.26 7.26
C ALA A 22 -2.99 -12.23 7.38
N LEU A 23 -2.80 -11.04 6.77
CA LEU A 23 -3.85 -10.02 6.69
C LEU A 23 -5.06 -10.53 5.90
N ALA A 24 -4.84 -11.17 4.75
CA ALA A 24 -5.91 -11.74 3.93
C ALA A 24 -6.71 -12.81 4.69
N GLU A 25 -6.01 -13.69 5.43
CA GLU A 25 -6.66 -14.69 6.30
C GLU A 25 -7.48 -14.05 7.42
N GLU A 26 -6.98 -12.97 8.02
CA GLU A 26 -7.68 -12.25 9.08
C GLU A 26 -8.94 -11.56 8.55
N LEU A 27 -8.83 -10.88 7.41
CA LEU A 27 -9.95 -10.22 6.74
C LEU A 27 -11.04 -11.21 6.28
N LEU A 28 -10.64 -12.44 5.91
CA LEU A 28 -11.58 -13.48 5.53
C LEU A 28 -12.55 -13.84 6.65
N LYS A 29 -12.13 -13.74 7.92
CA LYS A 29 -13.00 -13.96 9.09
C LYS A 29 -14.16 -12.95 9.16
N SER A 30 -13.98 -11.78 8.53
CA SER A 30 -15.00 -10.74 8.38
C SER A 30 -15.68 -10.78 7.01
N ASN A 31 -15.58 -11.91 6.29
CA ASN A 31 -16.16 -12.12 4.96
C ASN A 31 -15.62 -11.16 3.90
N ILE A 32 -14.34 -10.73 4.05
CA ILE A 32 -13.62 -9.91 3.08
C ILE A 32 -12.60 -10.81 2.37
N HIS A 33 -12.83 -11.04 1.08
CA HIS A 33 -12.00 -11.90 0.25
C HIS A 33 -10.92 -11.07 -0.43
N SER A 34 -9.65 -11.39 -0.17
CA SER A 34 -8.52 -10.61 -0.64
C SER A 34 -7.78 -11.30 -1.77
N GLU A 35 -7.40 -10.51 -2.78
CA GLU A 35 -6.43 -10.88 -3.81
C GLU A 35 -5.15 -10.09 -3.56
N VAL A 36 -4.01 -10.79 -3.50
CA VAL A 36 -2.71 -10.20 -3.12
C VAL A 36 -1.83 -10.05 -4.35
N TYR A 37 -1.39 -8.84 -4.64
CA TYR A 37 -0.52 -8.49 -5.75
C TYR A 37 0.81 -7.91 -5.25
N SER A 38 1.91 -8.58 -5.55
CA SER A 38 3.27 -8.07 -5.33
C SER A 38 3.80 -7.27 -6.52
N ASP A 39 3.21 -7.47 -7.69
CA ASP A 39 3.40 -6.61 -8.87
C ASP A 39 2.39 -5.45 -8.81
N LEU A 40 2.85 -4.26 -8.38
CA LEU A 40 1.99 -3.11 -8.21
C LEU A 40 1.32 -2.66 -9.51
N PRO A 41 2.01 -2.54 -10.65
CA PRO A 41 1.38 -2.24 -11.92
C PRO A 41 0.25 -3.19 -12.28
N ALA A 42 0.47 -4.50 -12.13
CA ALA A 42 -0.54 -5.50 -12.41
C ALA A 42 -1.75 -5.38 -11.47
N GLY A 43 -1.49 -5.19 -10.16
CA GLY A 43 -2.57 -5.00 -9.19
C GLY A 43 -3.36 -3.71 -9.42
N LEU A 44 -2.69 -2.59 -9.72
CA LEU A 44 -3.36 -1.32 -10.00
C LEU A 44 -4.20 -1.37 -11.29
N ALA A 45 -3.75 -2.13 -12.31
CA ALA A 45 -4.52 -2.33 -13.54
C ALA A 45 -5.85 -3.06 -13.28
N GLU A 46 -5.94 -3.91 -12.24
CA GLU A 46 -7.19 -4.58 -11.89
C GLU A 46 -8.31 -3.60 -11.49
N LEU A 47 -7.98 -2.44 -10.93
CA LEU A 47 -8.97 -1.40 -10.60
C LEU A 47 -9.66 -0.79 -11.82
N ASP A 48 -9.05 -0.87 -13.00
CA ASP A 48 -9.67 -0.44 -14.24
C ASP A 48 -10.65 -1.47 -14.80
N HIS A 49 -10.38 -2.75 -14.55
CA HIS A 49 -11.12 -3.87 -15.13
C HIS A 49 -12.23 -4.40 -14.22
N ARG A 50 -12.06 -4.24 -12.90
CA ARG A 50 -12.97 -4.78 -11.89
C ARG A 50 -13.22 -3.76 -10.76
N SER A 51 -14.38 -3.90 -10.11
CA SER A 51 -14.67 -3.16 -8.89
C SER A 51 -14.26 -3.99 -7.68
N PHE A 52 -13.64 -3.33 -6.72
CA PHE A 52 -13.36 -3.86 -5.39
C PHE A 52 -14.10 -3.02 -4.34
N ASP A 53 -14.44 -3.62 -3.21
CA ASP A 53 -15.02 -2.88 -2.09
C ASP A 53 -13.92 -2.20 -1.27
N LEU A 54 -12.72 -2.79 -1.25
CA LEU A 54 -11.57 -2.30 -0.50
C LEU A 54 -10.30 -2.37 -1.34
N LEU A 55 -9.50 -1.31 -1.30
CA LEU A 55 -8.11 -1.28 -1.73
C LEU A 55 -7.23 -1.23 -0.48
N THR A 56 -6.38 -2.22 -0.30
CA THR A 56 -5.38 -2.24 0.76
C THR A 56 -3.99 -1.98 0.19
N VAL A 57 -3.30 -0.97 0.71
CA VAL A 57 -1.90 -0.70 0.38
C VAL A 57 -1.04 -1.07 1.58
N PHE A 58 -0.32 -2.17 1.45
CA PHE A 58 0.68 -2.65 2.40
C PHE A 58 1.98 -2.94 1.65
N ALA A 59 2.62 -1.88 1.20
CA ALA A 59 3.81 -1.92 0.36
C ALA A 59 4.82 -0.86 0.81
N LEU A 60 6.05 -1.00 0.34
CA LEU A 60 7.11 -0.01 0.48
C LEU A 60 7.69 0.26 -0.91
N ARG A 61 6.99 1.06 -1.70
CA ARG A 61 7.27 1.31 -3.11
C ARG A 61 7.23 2.80 -3.44
N TRP A 62 8.43 3.38 -3.61
CA TRP A 62 8.68 4.77 -3.98
C TRP A 62 9.94 4.85 -4.85
N ARG A 63 10.36 6.03 -5.30
CA ARG A 63 11.54 6.17 -6.18
C ARG A 63 12.89 5.84 -5.53
N MET A 64 12.94 5.77 -4.20
CA MET A 64 14.17 5.47 -3.43
C MET A 64 15.31 6.48 -3.62
N LEU A 65 14.99 7.77 -3.82
CA LEU A 65 15.98 8.81 -4.10
C LEU A 65 16.43 9.58 -2.85
N ASP A 66 15.82 9.34 -1.70
CA ASP A 66 16.02 10.14 -0.47
C ASP A 66 17.34 9.82 0.25
N ASP A 67 17.92 8.64 0.01
CA ASP A 67 19.16 8.21 0.64
C ASP A 67 19.93 7.25 -0.29
N GLN A 68 21.26 7.40 -0.32
CA GLN A 68 22.13 6.58 -1.15
C GLN A 68 22.14 5.09 -0.75
N LYS A 69 21.80 4.77 0.50
CA LYS A 69 21.66 3.38 0.99
C LYS A 69 20.62 2.55 0.22
N TYR A 70 19.67 3.20 -0.45
CA TYR A 70 18.64 2.54 -1.26
C TYR A 70 19.07 2.22 -2.69
N GLU A 71 20.23 2.75 -3.14
CA GLU A 71 20.72 2.54 -4.51
C GLU A 71 20.76 1.06 -4.95
N PRO A 72 21.25 0.11 -4.12
CA PRO A 72 21.30 -1.29 -4.51
C PRO A 72 19.94 -1.94 -4.77
N PHE A 73 18.86 -1.33 -4.26
CA PHE A 73 17.50 -1.87 -4.35
C PHE A 73 16.67 -1.23 -5.46
N ARG A 74 17.14 -0.12 -6.04
CA ARG A 74 16.35 0.67 -7.00
C ARG A 74 15.95 -0.11 -8.24
N ALA A 75 16.85 -0.91 -8.78
CA ALA A 75 16.60 -1.65 -10.02
C ALA A 75 15.39 -2.60 -9.91
N GLU A 76 15.16 -3.15 -8.73
CA GLU A 76 14.08 -4.11 -8.47
C GLU A 76 12.84 -3.45 -7.83
N TRP A 77 13.05 -2.51 -6.92
CA TRP A 77 12.00 -2.07 -5.99
C TRP A 77 11.56 -0.62 -6.16
N ALA A 78 12.33 0.22 -6.89
CA ALA A 78 11.88 1.59 -7.12
C ALA A 78 10.58 1.59 -7.94
N TYR A 79 9.69 2.50 -7.58
CA TYR A 79 8.41 2.62 -8.22
C TYR A 79 7.96 4.08 -8.27
N GLU A 80 7.46 4.47 -9.41
CA GLU A 80 6.79 5.75 -9.64
C GLU A 80 5.39 5.47 -10.16
N ILE A 81 4.38 5.94 -9.44
CA ILE A 81 2.97 5.73 -9.83
C ILE A 81 2.66 6.54 -11.08
N LYS A 82 2.04 5.89 -12.07
CA LYS A 82 1.65 6.52 -13.32
C LYS A 82 0.31 7.25 -13.19
N ASP A 83 0.04 8.16 -14.09
CA ASP A 83 -1.20 8.94 -14.06
C ASP A 83 -2.45 8.09 -14.32
N GLU A 84 -2.35 7.04 -15.14
CA GLU A 84 -3.43 6.07 -15.30
C GLU A 84 -3.76 5.34 -13.98
N ASP A 85 -2.74 4.93 -13.22
CA ASP A 85 -2.89 4.25 -11.94
C ASP A 85 -3.50 5.18 -10.87
N LYS A 86 -3.06 6.44 -10.83
CA LYS A 86 -3.67 7.48 -9.97
C LYS A 86 -5.16 7.64 -10.27
N LYS A 87 -5.52 7.68 -11.57
CA LYS A 87 -6.92 7.77 -12.01
C LYS A 87 -7.73 6.55 -11.59
N ALA A 88 -7.15 5.34 -11.71
CA ALA A 88 -7.81 4.10 -11.29
C ALA A 88 -8.11 4.10 -9.79
N VAL A 89 -7.13 4.49 -8.95
CA VAL A 89 -7.33 4.63 -7.51
C VAL A 89 -8.39 5.69 -7.19
N MET A 90 -8.33 6.87 -7.83
CA MET A 90 -9.33 7.92 -7.62
C MET A 90 -10.73 7.50 -8.06
N LYS A 91 -10.85 6.77 -9.17
CA LYS A 91 -12.13 6.20 -9.62
C LYS A 91 -12.69 5.24 -8.57
N HIS A 92 -11.85 4.32 -8.03
CA HIS A 92 -12.24 3.41 -6.97
C HIS A 92 -12.80 4.17 -5.75
N LEU A 93 -12.10 5.17 -5.26
CA LEU A 93 -12.53 5.97 -4.12
C LEU A 93 -13.81 6.77 -4.40
N ASN A 94 -13.89 7.42 -5.56
CA ASN A 94 -15.05 8.24 -5.95
C ASN A 94 -16.32 7.41 -6.17
N THR A 95 -16.19 6.12 -6.44
CA THR A 95 -17.33 5.20 -6.56
C THR A 95 -17.71 4.52 -5.25
N GLY A 96 -17.09 4.92 -4.14
CA GLY A 96 -17.42 4.46 -2.80
C GLY A 96 -16.54 3.30 -2.30
N GLY A 97 -15.49 2.94 -3.01
CA GLY A 97 -14.50 1.96 -2.55
C GLY A 97 -13.74 2.44 -1.31
N GLY A 98 -13.44 1.54 -0.39
CA GLY A 98 -12.65 1.83 0.80
C GLY A 98 -11.15 1.82 0.53
N LEU A 99 -10.38 2.52 1.38
CA LEU A 99 -8.91 2.46 1.37
C LEU A 99 -8.39 2.10 2.76
N LEU A 100 -7.52 1.08 2.80
CA LEU A 100 -6.76 0.71 4.00
C LEU A 100 -5.27 0.87 3.70
N GLY A 101 -4.65 1.89 4.27
CA GLY A 101 -3.20 2.07 4.22
C GLY A 101 -2.55 1.53 5.49
N LEU A 102 -1.59 0.62 5.33
CA LEU A 102 -0.88 0.03 6.45
C LEU A 102 0.58 0.41 6.44
N HIS A 103 1.09 0.81 7.62
CA HIS A 103 2.49 1.00 7.92
C HIS A 103 3.22 1.84 6.86
N THR A 104 3.96 1.20 5.96
CA THR A 104 4.79 1.81 4.93
C THR A 104 4.01 2.44 3.76
N ALA A 105 2.69 2.28 3.71
CA ALA A 105 1.85 2.94 2.72
C ALA A 105 2.04 4.47 2.71
N ALA A 106 2.39 5.08 3.85
CA ALA A 106 2.69 6.50 3.98
C ALA A 106 3.94 6.96 3.21
N ILE A 107 4.80 6.03 2.77
CA ILE A 107 6.01 6.29 1.97
C ILE A 107 5.74 6.03 0.49
N CYS A 108 4.74 5.21 0.16
CA CYS A 108 4.43 4.87 -1.23
C CYS A 108 4.05 6.11 -2.05
N PHE A 109 4.27 6.00 -3.36
CA PHE A 109 3.78 6.96 -4.36
C PHE A 109 4.24 8.40 -4.13
N ASP A 110 5.53 8.56 -3.84
CA ASP A 110 6.19 9.83 -3.45
C ASP A 110 6.10 10.95 -4.51
N THR A 111 5.69 10.63 -5.75
CA THR A 111 5.40 11.59 -6.82
C THR A 111 3.93 11.99 -6.92
N TRP A 112 3.07 11.48 -6.03
CA TRP A 112 1.66 11.81 -6.01
C TRP A 112 1.33 12.67 -4.79
N ASP A 113 1.26 13.98 -5.01
CA ASP A 113 1.07 14.97 -3.94
C ASP A 113 -0.22 14.75 -3.13
N ASP A 114 -1.30 14.30 -3.80
CA ASP A 114 -2.58 14.05 -3.14
C ASP A 114 -2.59 12.80 -2.26
N TRP A 115 -1.63 11.88 -2.44
CA TRP A 115 -1.61 10.60 -1.73
C TRP A 115 -1.65 10.77 -0.21
N SER A 116 -0.88 11.71 0.31
CA SER A 116 -0.86 11.99 1.75
C SER A 116 -2.20 12.52 2.28
N SER A 117 -2.92 13.27 1.47
CA SER A 117 -4.26 13.78 1.82
C SER A 117 -5.31 12.68 1.75
N ILE A 118 -5.23 11.81 0.75
CA ILE A 118 -6.09 10.64 0.59
C ILE A 118 -5.91 9.67 1.76
N LEU A 119 -4.65 9.41 2.13
CA LEU A 119 -4.30 8.47 3.21
C LEU A 119 -4.51 9.07 4.62
N GLY A 120 -4.51 10.41 4.74
CA GLY A 120 -4.62 11.13 6.00
C GLY A 120 -3.31 11.21 6.80
N VAL A 121 -2.21 10.67 6.27
CA VAL A 121 -0.88 10.67 6.90
C VAL A 121 0.22 10.85 5.85
N LYS A 122 1.37 11.38 6.30
CA LYS A 122 2.54 11.58 5.45
C LYS A 122 3.83 11.17 6.16
N TRP A 123 4.67 10.43 5.46
CA TRP A 123 6.07 10.28 5.87
C TRP A 123 6.88 11.49 5.40
N VAL A 124 7.61 12.12 6.32
CA VAL A 124 8.49 13.24 6.02
C VAL A 124 9.91 12.83 6.34
N TRP A 125 10.75 12.67 5.32
CA TRP A 125 12.14 12.28 5.48
C TRP A 125 12.89 13.23 6.44
N ASN A 126 13.76 12.68 7.27
CA ASN A 126 14.50 13.40 8.31
C ASN A 126 13.66 14.02 9.44
N LYS A 127 12.35 13.79 9.46
CA LYS A 127 11.43 14.24 10.54
C LYS A 127 10.62 13.10 11.12
N THR A 128 10.03 12.27 10.25
CA THR A 128 9.26 11.11 10.70
C THR A 128 10.20 9.95 11.00
N PHE A 129 9.97 9.28 12.12
CA PHE A 129 10.71 8.10 12.54
C PHE A 129 9.80 7.15 13.32
N HIS A 130 10.23 5.91 13.48
CA HIS A 130 9.62 4.95 14.39
C HIS A 130 10.65 4.45 15.40
N PRO A 131 10.22 4.08 16.62
CA PRO A 131 11.12 3.48 17.61
C PRO A 131 11.54 2.06 17.15
N PRO A 132 12.57 1.48 17.78
CA PRO A 132 12.88 0.06 17.55
C PRO A 132 11.66 -0.84 17.78
N PRO A 133 11.53 -1.94 17.04
CA PRO A 133 10.43 -2.88 17.21
C PRO A 133 10.32 -3.38 18.64
N LYS A 134 9.16 -3.28 19.25
CA LYS A 134 8.88 -3.81 20.58
C LYS A 134 7.40 -4.09 20.75
N ARG A 135 7.07 -4.95 21.72
CA ARG A 135 5.66 -5.09 22.14
C ARG A 135 5.25 -3.87 22.95
N PHE A 136 4.08 -3.36 22.69
CA PHE A 136 3.43 -2.31 23.46
C PHE A 136 1.94 -2.57 23.54
N GLN A 137 1.31 -2.02 24.55
CA GLN A 137 -0.13 -2.15 24.74
C GLN A 137 -0.82 -0.98 24.05
N VAL A 138 -1.89 -1.28 23.32
CA VAL A 138 -2.81 -0.30 22.73
C VAL A 138 -4.16 -0.42 23.40
N SER A 139 -4.82 0.71 23.61
CA SER A 139 -6.22 0.72 24.02
C SER A 139 -7.08 0.90 22.75
N VAL A 140 -8.10 0.09 22.61
CA VAL A 140 -9.09 0.15 21.54
C VAL A 140 -10.46 0.48 22.13
#